data_1fbfeefcd8ba0f5882589c583f1aaaf7
#
_entry.id   1fbfeefcd8ba0f5882589c583f1aaaf7
#
_cell.length_a   1.000
_cell.length_b   1.000
_cell.length_c   1.000
_cell.angle_alpha   90.00
_cell.angle_beta   90.00
_cell.angle_gamma   90.00
#
_symmetry.space_group_name_H-M   'P 1'
#
loop_
_entity.id
_entity.type
_entity.pdbx_description
1 polymer ?
#
loop_
_entity_poly.entity_id
_entity_poly.type
_entity_poly.pdbx_seq_one_letter_code
_entity_poly.pdbx_strand_id
1 'polypeptide(L)'
;MTVKHTGMFRITKYKGPHICVNPCINQDHSQLDSSFVSEYIETLVKAEMTITVVVIQAVVAEQFGYQISYQKAMKAKRKAMTRLFGDWYKSYAKLPRFFLALEQSNPECIMYSKMVPRNNPISNSTHVKRFW
;
A
#
# COMPACT_ATOMS: atom_id res chain seq x y z
N MET A 1 9.10 -35.58 25.56
CA MET A 1 10.06 -36.58 26.10
C MET A 1 10.01 -37.84 25.23
N THR A 2 11.12 -38.19 24.61
CA THR A 2 11.24 -39.42 23.80
C THR A 2 11.45 -40.62 24.74
N VAL A 3 10.66 -41.66 24.57
CA VAL A 3 10.87 -42.92 25.30
C VAL A 3 12.02 -43.66 24.63
N LYS A 4 13.13 -43.82 25.35
CA LYS A 4 14.43 -44.28 24.85
C LYS A 4 14.47 -45.68 24.19
N HIS A 5 13.39 -46.46 24.19
CA HIS A 5 13.39 -47.84 23.67
C HIS A 5 12.52 -48.12 22.46
N THR A 6 11.63 -47.24 22.06
CA THR A 6 10.70 -47.53 20.96
C THR A 6 10.60 -46.46 19.88
N GLY A 7 11.34 -45.40 19.99
CA GLY A 7 11.28 -44.28 19.01
C GLY A 7 9.93 -43.55 18.93
N MET A 8 8.96 -43.93 19.79
CA MET A 8 7.63 -43.37 19.80
C MET A 8 7.51 -42.21 20.79
N PHE A 9 6.73 -41.18 20.44
CA PHE A 9 6.43 -40.06 21.33
C PHE A 9 5.29 -40.46 22.30
N ARG A 10 5.51 -40.26 23.61
CA ARG A 10 4.48 -40.43 24.63
C ARG A 10 3.97 -39.07 25.07
N ILE A 11 2.68 -38.86 24.93
CA ILE A 11 2.01 -37.66 25.47
C ILE A 11 1.92 -37.83 26.99
N THR A 12 2.65 -37.00 27.74
CA THR A 12 2.68 -37.06 29.21
C THR A 12 1.67 -36.14 29.87
N LYS A 13 1.18 -35.13 29.18
CA LYS A 13 0.18 -34.19 29.69
C LYS A 13 -0.66 -33.64 28.56
N TYR A 14 -1.97 -33.80 28.68
CA TYR A 14 -2.96 -33.22 27.79
C TYR A 14 -3.89 -32.31 28.59
N LYS A 15 -3.99 -31.03 28.24
CA LYS A 15 -4.86 -30.06 28.93
C LYS A 15 -6.21 -29.83 28.22
N GLY A 16 -6.80 -30.87 27.64
CA GLY A 16 -8.08 -30.77 26.97
C GLY A 16 -8.04 -30.11 25.58
N PRO A 17 -9.15 -30.04 24.87
CA PRO A 17 -9.24 -29.40 23.60
C PRO A 17 -8.92 -27.89 23.74
N HIS A 18 -8.19 -27.35 22.76
CA HIS A 18 -7.81 -25.97 22.75
C HIS A 18 -9.05 -25.09 22.59
N ILE A 19 -9.45 -24.37 23.62
CA ILE A 19 -10.59 -23.42 23.61
C ILE A 19 -10.08 -22.03 23.25
N CYS A 20 -9.24 -21.91 22.25
CA CYS A 20 -8.86 -20.61 21.69
C CYS A 20 -9.88 -20.17 20.64
N VAL A 21 -11.14 -20.06 21.04
CA VAL A 21 -12.07 -19.24 20.29
C VAL A 21 -11.79 -17.80 20.71
N ASN A 22 -10.90 -17.16 19.98
CA ASN A 22 -10.69 -15.73 20.13
C ASN A 22 -11.78 -15.03 19.28
N PRO A 23 -12.89 -14.57 19.88
CA PRO A 23 -13.96 -13.91 19.12
C PRO A 23 -13.54 -12.51 18.65
N CYS A 24 -12.38 -12.07 19.09
CA CYS A 24 -11.82 -10.79 18.62
C CYS A 24 -11.13 -11.03 17.30
N ILE A 25 -11.55 -10.29 16.28
CA ILE A 25 -10.85 -10.14 15.00
C ILE A 25 -9.41 -9.76 15.32
N ASN A 26 -8.47 -10.67 15.09
CA ASN A 26 -7.06 -10.45 15.42
C ASN A 26 -6.54 -9.27 14.60
N GLN A 27 -6.09 -8.24 15.30
CA GLN A 27 -5.42 -7.11 14.65
C GLN A 27 -4.03 -7.55 14.20
N ASP A 28 -3.69 -7.19 12.96
CA ASP A 28 -2.32 -7.29 12.44
C ASP A 28 -1.74 -8.71 12.30
N HIS A 29 -2.48 -9.61 11.63
CA HIS A 29 -1.93 -10.91 11.29
C HIS A 29 -0.63 -10.78 10.47
N SER A 30 0.42 -11.51 10.86
CA SER A 30 1.75 -11.42 10.24
C SER A 30 1.77 -11.75 8.74
N GLN A 31 0.89 -12.64 8.28
CA GLN A 31 0.77 -13.03 6.87
C GLN A 31 0.02 -11.99 6.02
N LEU A 32 -0.79 -11.11 6.62
CA LEU A 32 -1.43 -9.99 5.94
C LEU A 32 -0.44 -8.83 5.78
N ASP A 33 0.63 -9.04 5.03
CA ASP A 33 1.56 -7.96 4.71
C ASP A 33 0.96 -6.95 3.73
N SER A 34 1.50 -5.75 3.73
CA SER A 34 1.07 -4.67 2.82
C SER A 34 1.23 -5.02 1.34
N SER A 35 2.12 -5.94 1.00
CA SER A 35 2.31 -6.43 -0.36
C SER A 35 1.15 -7.33 -0.78
N PHE A 36 0.78 -8.30 0.06
CA PHE A 36 -0.37 -9.17 -0.17
C PHE A 36 -1.67 -8.36 -0.28
N VAL A 37 -1.91 -7.46 0.69
CA VAL A 37 -3.08 -6.58 0.66
C VAL A 37 -3.09 -5.71 -0.60
N SER A 38 -1.93 -5.19 -1.07
CA SER A 38 -1.84 -4.37 -2.26
C SER A 38 -2.24 -5.10 -3.54
N GLU A 39 -1.89 -6.38 -3.63
CA GLU A 39 -2.27 -7.23 -4.76
C GLU A 39 -3.77 -7.50 -4.77
N TYR A 40 -4.34 -7.79 -3.61
CA TYR A 40 -5.77 -8.02 -3.47
C TYR A 40 -6.62 -6.79 -3.82
N ILE A 41 -6.22 -5.58 -3.37
CA ILE A 41 -6.97 -4.36 -3.62
C ILE A 41 -6.67 -3.72 -4.98
N GLU A 42 -5.77 -4.27 -5.79
CA GLU A 42 -5.36 -3.69 -7.08
C GLU A 42 -6.54 -3.49 -8.02
N THR A 43 -7.44 -4.47 -8.10
CA THR A 43 -8.66 -4.38 -8.92
C THR A 43 -9.60 -3.28 -8.42
N LEU A 44 -9.72 -3.10 -7.10
CA LEU A 44 -10.54 -2.04 -6.49
C LEU A 44 -9.95 -0.66 -6.76
N VAL A 45 -8.64 -0.51 -6.61
CA VAL A 45 -7.93 0.75 -6.89
C VAL A 45 -7.99 1.10 -8.38
N LYS A 46 -7.98 0.09 -9.27
CA LYS A 46 -8.14 0.28 -10.72
C LYS A 46 -9.53 0.79 -11.07
N ALA A 47 -10.56 0.26 -10.41
CA ALA A 47 -11.94 0.68 -10.61
C ALA A 47 -12.20 2.09 -10.04
N GLU A 48 -11.64 2.37 -8.87
CA GLU A 48 -11.80 3.66 -8.20
C GLU A 48 -10.50 4.12 -7.53
N MET A 49 -9.83 5.10 -8.13
CA MET A 49 -8.58 5.66 -7.59
C MET A 49 -8.78 6.41 -6.27
N THR A 50 -9.98 6.96 -6.04
CA THR A 50 -10.33 7.75 -4.86
C THR A 50 -10.71 6.91 -3.65
N ILE A 51 -10.72 5.56 -3.78
CA ILE A 51 -11.07 4.65 -2.70
C ILE A 51 -10.40 5.04 -1.38
N THR A 52 -11.19 5.14 -0.31
CA THR A 52 -10.67 5.55 1.00
C THR A 52 -9.98 4.38 1.71
N VAL A 53 -9.08 4.71 2.64
CA VAL A 53 -8.38 3.70 3.45
C VAL A 53 -9.35 2.90 4.32
N VAL A 54 -10.43 3.55 4.79
CA VAL A 54 -11.48 2.91 5.60
C VAL A 54 -12.20 1.81 4.81
N VAL A 55 -12.52 2.07 3.53
CA VAL A 55 -13.15 1.07 2.65
C VAL A 55 -12.21 -0.12 2.44
N ILE A 56 -10.91 0.13 2.24
CA ILE A 56 -9.91 -0.95 2.13
C ILE A 56 -9.87 -1.81 3.41
N GLN A 57 -9.90 -1.17 4.58
CA GLN A 57 -9.94 -1.90 5.86
C GLN A 57 -11.22 -2.75 5.99
N ALA A 58 -12.36 -2.20 5.61
CA ALA A 58 -13.65 -2.91 5.65
C ALA A 58 -13.65 -4.13 4.71
N VAL A 59 -13.20 -3.96 3.46
CA VAL A 59 -13.12 -5.04 2.47
C VAL A 59 -12.17 -6.16 2.91
N VAL A 60 -11.02 -5.81 3.48
CA VAL A 60 -10.06 -6.79 3.99
C VAL A 60 -10.63 -7.52 5.21
N ALA A 61 -11.32 -6.80 6.11
CA ALA A 61 -11.95 -7.40 7.28
C ALA A 61 -13.07 -8.36 6.89
N GLU A 62 -13.88 -8.01 5.90
CA GLU A 62 -14.95 -8.86 5.37
C GLU A 62 -14.40 -10.13 4.71
N GLN A 63 -13.38 -9.99 3.87
CA GLN A 63 -12.84 -11.12 3.11
C GLN A 63 -11.99 -12.08 3.94
N PHE A 64 -11.16 -11.56 4.81
CA PHE A 64 -10.17 -12.36 5.56
C PHE A 64 -10.51 -12.53 7.04
N GLY A 65 -11.51 -11.83 7.56
CA GLY A 65 -11.85 -11.86 8.98
C GLY A 65 -10.81 -11.20 9.90
N TYR A 66 -9.88 -10.38 9.36
CA TYR A 66 -8.83 -9.70 10.11
C TYR A 66 -8.87 -8.19 9.89
N GLN A 67 -8.71 -7.42 10.95
CA GLN A 67 -8.53 -5.98 10.84
C GLN A 67 -7.07 -5.63 10.60
N ILE A 68 -6.81 -4.84 9.57
CA ILE A 68 -5.49 -4.29 9.29
C ILE A 68 -5.39 -2.87 9.84
N SER A 69 -4.18 -2.47 10.27
CA SER A 69 -3.94 -1.10 10.72
C SER A 69 -4.10 -0.10 9.57
N TYR A 70 -4.48 1.14 9.91
CA TYR A 70 -4.58 2.24 8.95
C TYR A 70 -3.29 2.41 8.13
N GLN A 71 -2.14 2.34 8.80
CA GLN A 71 -0.84 2.47 8.14
C GLN A 71 -0.57 1.35 7.13
N LYS A 72 -0.95 0.11 7.47
CA LYS A 72 -0.80 -1.05 6.59
C LYS A 72 -1.69 -0.91 5.34
N ALA A 73 -2.95 -0.52 5.52
CA ALA A 73 -3.88 -0.25 4.43
C ALA A 73 -3.41 0.92 3.53
N MET A 74 -2.88 1.99 4.13
CA MET A 74 -2.31 3.13 3.39
C MET A 74 -1.08 2.74 2.57
N LYS A 75 -0.16 1.94 3.15
CA LYS A 75 1.00 1.40 2.43
C LYS A 75 0.57 0.49 1.29
N ALA A 76 -0.44 -0.36 1.51
CA ALA A 76 -1.00 -1.22 0.47
C ALA A 76 -1.60 -0.41 -0.68
N LYS A 77 -2.40 0.61 -0.38
CA LYS A 77 -2.95 1.53 -1.40
C LYS A 77 -1.84 2.18 -2.23
N ARG A 78 -0.80 2.72 -1.59
CA ARG A 78 0.34 3.32 -2.30
C ARG A 78 1.04 2.32 -3.22
N LYS A 79 1.29 1.09 -2.74
CA LYS A 79 1.90 0.03 -3.55
C LYS A 79 1.04 -0.32 -4.77
N ALA A 80 -0.28 -0.48 -4.58
CA ALA A 80 -1.22 -0.76 -5.66
C ALA A 80 -1.23 0.40 -6.68
N MET A 81 -1.30 1.65 -6.24
CA MET A 81 -1.23 2.81 -7.12
C MET A 81 0.08 2.89 -7.90
N THR A 82 1.22 2.61 -7.25
CA THR A 82 2.53 2.62 -7.91
C THR A 82 2.64 1.51 -8.97
N ARG A 83 2.04 0.33 -8.73
CA ARG A 83 2.00 -0.75 -9.74
C ARG A 83 1.14 -0.37 -10.94
N LEU A 84 -0.05 0.21 -10.71
CA LEU A 84 -1.01 0.53 -11.76
C LEU A 84 -0.61 1.74 -12.59
N PHE A 85 -0.14 2.79 -11.95
CA PHE A 85 0.08 4.11 -12.58
C PHE A 85 1.56 4.48 -12.69
N GLY A 86 2.45 3.63 -12.16
CA GLY A 86 3.89 3.89 -12.15
C GLY A 86 4.33 4.79 -11.00
N ASP A 87 5.63 5.01 -10.95
CA ASP A 87 6.25 5.84 -9.92
C ASP A 87 5.96 7.32 -10.17
N TRP A 88 5.40 7.97 -9.17
CA TRP A 88 5.10 9.39 -9.16
C TRP A 88 6.31 10.26 -9.56
N TYR A 89 7.50 9.94 -9.05
CA TYR A 89 8.72 10.67 -9.41
C TYR A 89 9.08 10.54 -10.89
N LYS A 90 8.92 9.37 -11.47
CA LYS A 90 9.16 9.15 -12.90
C LYS A 90 8.17 9.91 -13.77
N SER A 91 6.91 10.04 -13.32
CA SER A 91 5.89 10.81 -14.00
C SER A 91 6.20 12.31 -13.96
N TYR A 92 6.63 12.83 -12.82
CA TYR A 92 7.05 14.23 -12.70
C TYR A 92 8.32 14.56 -13.50
N ALA A 93 9.25 13.63 -13.61
CA ALA A 93 10.46 13.81 -14.43
C ALA A 93 10.15 13.96 -15.93
N LYS A 94 8.98 13.50 -16.39
CA LYS A 94 8.53 13.67 -17.78
C LYS A 94 7.86 15.02 -18.05
N LEU A 95 7.42 15.74 -17.03
CA LEU A 95 6.71 17.02 -17.18
C LEU A 95 7.48 18.07 -17.99
N PRO A 96 8.80 18.29 -17.82
CA PRO A 96 9.53 19.27 -18.62
C PRO A 96 9.49 18.95 -20.13
N ARG A 97 9.59 17.65 -20.46
CA ARG A 97 9.47 17.19 -21.86
C ARG A 97 8.07 17.41 -22.42
N PHE A 98 7.06 17.17 -21.62
CA PHE A 98 5.67 17.39 -21.99
C PHE A 98 5.40 18.87 -22.24
N PHE A 99 5.91 19.76 -21.38
CA PHE A 99 5.79 21.21 -21.55
C PHE A 99 6.50 21.72 -22.79
N LEU A 100 7.69 21.24 -23.09
CA LEU A 100 8.41 21.54 -24.32
C LEU A 100 7.63 21.13 -25.58
N ALA A 101 7.06 19.93 -25.59
CA ALA A 101 6.25 19.47 -26.71
C ALA A 101 4.97 20.30 -26.89
N LEU A 102 4.37 20.74 -25.78
CA LEU A 102 3.17 21.59 -25.79
C LEU A 102 3.46 22.99 -26.34
N GLU A 103 4.59 23.58 -25.97
CA GLU A 103 5.07 24.87 -26.45
C GLU A 103 5.39 24.83 -27.97
N GLN A 104 6.01 23.73 -28.43
CA GLN A 104 6.27 23.49 -29.84
C GLN A 104 4.99 23.34 -30.69
N SER A 105 3.97 22.68 -30.11
CA SER A 105 2.69 22.46 -30.80
C SER A 105 1.76 23.68 -30.77
N ASN A 106 1.97 24.61 -29.84
CA ASN A 106 1.13 25.78 -29.65
C ASN A 106 2.01 27.04 -29.42
N PRO A 107 2.48 27.68 -30.47
CA PRO A 107 3.42 28.80 -30.37
C PRO A 107 2.87 30.05 -29.64
N GLU A 108 1.55 30.14 -29.46
CA GLU A 108 0.91 31.22 -28.69
C GLU A 108 0.76 30.86 -27.18
N CYS A 109 1.17 29.65 -26.75
CA CYS A 109 1.07 29.23 -25.36
C CYS A 109 2.35 29.54 -24.61
N ILE A 110 2.29 30.48 -23.67
CA ILE A 110 3.41 30.79 -22.79
C ILE A 110 3.32 29.98 -21.53
N MET A 111 4.28 29.08 -21.30
CA MET A 111 4.33 28.24 -20.09
C MET A 111 5.44 28.73 -19.15
N TYR A 112 5.07 29.04 -17.93
CA TYR A 112 6.01 29.32 -16.85
C TYR A 112 6.06 28.17 -15.86
N SER A 113 7.17 27.46 -15.77
CA SER A 113 7.42 26.47 -14.72
C SER A 113 8.48 26.98 -13.75
N LYS A 114 8.13 27.19 -12.49
CA LYS A 114 9.07 27.55 -11.43
C LYS A 114 9.28 26.34 -10.52
N MET A 115 10.45 25.74 -10.59
CA MET A 115 10.87 24.72 -9.61
C MET A 115 11.32 25.44 -8.33
N VAL A 116 10.62 25.21 -7.24
CA VAL A 116 11.02 25.71 -5.92
C VAL A 116 11.63 24.53 -5.17
N PRO A 117 12.94 24.55 -4.87
CA PRO A 117 13.55 23.52 -4.04
C PRO A 117 12.91 23.56 -2.65
N ARG A 118 12.44 22.42 -2.18
CA ARG A 118 11.91 22.29 -0.84
C ARG A 118 13.08 22.14 0.12
N ASN A 119 13.31 23.13 0.96
CA ASN A 119 14.33 23.11 2.01
C ASN A 119 13.99 22.14 3.15
N ASN A 120 13.66 20.89 2.82
CA ASN A 120 13.48 19.83 3.79
C ASN A 120 14.52 18.74 3.53
N PRO A 121 15.38 18.40 4.49
CA PRO A 121 16.47 17.43 4.30
C PRO A 121 15.98 15.98 4.04
N ILE A 122 14.68 15.71 4.04
CA ILE A 122 14.11 14.37 3.90
C ILE A 122 13.25 14.17 2.64
N SER A 123 12.96 15.21 1.87
CA SER A 123 12.15 15.05 0.65
C SER A 123 12.62 15.95 -0.48
N ASN A 124 13.28 15.36 -1.48
CA ASN A 124 13.54 15.97 -2.80
C ASN A 124 12.22 16.08 -3.61
N SER A 125 11.18 16.67 -3.05
CA SER A 125 9.94 16.91 -3.79
C SER A 125 9.91 18.33 -4.30
N THR A 126 10.07 18.49 -5.59
CA THR A 126 9.82 19.74 -6.33
C THR A 126 8.32 20.02 -6.35
N HIS A 127 7.94 21.15 -5.79
CA HIS A 127 6.55 21.60 -5.80
C HIS A 127 6.33 22.51 -7.01
N VAL A 128 5.51 22.10 -7.95
CA VAL A 128 5.08 22.95 -9.07
C VAL A 128 3.88 23.77 -8.60
N LYS A 129 4.04 25.08 -8.44
CA LYS A 129 2.91 25.99 -8.24
C LYS A 129 2.35 26.37 -9.61
N ARG A 130 1.09 26.10 -9.83
CA ARG A 130 0.30 26.64 -10.94
C ARG A 130 -0.11 28.07 -10.58
N PHE A 131 0.15 29.02 -11.44
CA PHE A 131 -0.53 30.29 -11.46
C PHE A 131 -1.48 30.29 -12.66
N TRP A 132 -2.72 30.65 -12.40
CA TRP A 132 -3.73 30.96 -13.40
C TRP A 132 -3.53 32.38 -13.88
#